data_47aa4e89e6338c717304f8e68c2558b8
#
_entry.id   47aa4e89e6338c717304f8e68c2558b8
#
_cell.length_a   1.000
_cell.length_b   1.000
_cell.length_c   1.000
_cell.angle_alpha   90.00
_cell.angle_beta   90.00
_cell.angle_gamma   90.00
#
_symmetry.space_group_name_H-M   'P 1'
#
loop_
_entity.id
_entity.type
_entity.pdbx_description
1 polymer ?
#
loop_
_entity_poly.entity_id
_entity_poly.type
_entity_poly.pdbx_seq_one_letter_code
_entity_poly.pdbx_strand_id
1 'polypeptide(L)'
;MPGIEGIEPTKTINIDCFDLDERGVPHKVKITTEPWAHGFGNTLGNALRRVLLSSMEGVAVSSIYIPKVAHEFSSIPDVLEDVMDIVLNVKKLKFTCSGDLPHTVELYADKAGPVTGANIREDGIVEVLNKDQLICTLDTDRIFEMHLELDKGKGYRPSELNKRDDQPIGTIPVDCLFSPIERVSYDVQACRVGSNTDYDRLELTVWADGRIDPRDAVKKAARILTDHLSFFIGDSKDSAQGAPAVEIPDFDEESLEKISKLCQSVDTLEFSVRAVNVLEALQIKHIFELVEKPESELLKHRNCGKKTVQEIKQKLLDINLSIGMQLPEDIKNEVTRRLAAEQIPNKEE
;
A
#
# COMPACT_ATOMS: atom_id res chain seq x y z
N MET A 1 29.51 40.58 0.44
CA MET A 1 29.28 40.09 -0.93
C MET A 1 28.01 39.29 -0.91
N PRO A 2 26.99 39.59 -1.72
CA PRO A 2 25.76 38.80 -1.73
C PRO A 2 26.07 37.44 -2.33
N GLY A 3 25.69 36.39 -1.60
CA GLY A 3 25.77 35.00 -2.04
C GLY A 3 24.93 34.82 -3.30
N ILE A 4 25.40 33.97 -4.19
CA ILE A 4 24.65 33.51 -5.36
C ILE A 4 23.47 32.71 -4.83
N GLU A 5 22.30 33.34 -4.70
CA GLU A 5 21.03 32.71 -4.46
C GLU A 5 20.70 31.81 -5.66
N GLY A 6 20.44 30.52 -5.43
CA GLY A 6 19.62 29.76 -6.36
C GLY A 6 20.19 28.49 -6.99
N ILE A 7 21.33 27.95 -6.55
CA ILE A 7 21.71 26.57 -6.96
C ILE A 7 21.65 25.67 -5.74
N GLU A 8 20.53 24.95 -5.55
CA GLU A 8 20.51 23.82 -4.61
C GLU A 8 21.57 22.82 -5.06
N PRO A 9 22.46 22.37 -4.15
CA PRO A 9 23.44 21.37 -4.50
C PRO A 9 22.75 20.07 -4.92
N THR A 10 23.24 19.45 -5.99
CA THR A 10 22.70 18.20 -6.52
C THR A 10 22.81 17.12 -5.43
N LYS A 11 21.66 16.57 -4.99
CA LYS A 11 21.60 15.49 -4.01
C LYS A 11 22.09 14.22 -4.67
N THR A 12 23.01 13.52 -4.01
CA THR A 12 23.53 12.21 -4.44
C THR A 12 23.05 11.12 -3.50
N ILE A 13 22.78 9.94 -4.06
CA ILE A 13 22.39 8.75 -3.31
C ILE A 13 23.31 7.62 -3.74
N ASN A 14 24.10 7.10 -2.80
CA ASN A 14 24.94 5.92 -2.98
C ASN A 14 24.35 4.77 -2.17
N ILE A 15 24.25 3.60 -2.78
CA ILE A 15 23.69 2.40 -2.17
C ILE A 15 24.72 1.28 -2.24
N ASP A 16 25.20 0.87 -1.07
CA ASP A 16 26.12 -0.25 -0.93
C ASP A 16 25.35 -1.45 -0.35
N CYS A 17 25.38 -2.57 -1.05
CA CYS A 17 24.70 -3.81 -0.66
C CYS A 17 25.71 -4.79 -0.07
N PHE A 18 25.34 -5.45 1.02
CA PHE A 18 26.15 -6.42 1.73
C PHE A 18 25.32 -7.66 2.07
N ASP A 19 25.99 -8.80 2.19
CA ASP A 19 25.42 -10.07 2.64
C ASP A 19 24.21 -10.49 1.76
N LEU A 20 24.48 -10.76 0.46
CA LEU A 20 23.49 -11.24 -0.50
C LEU A 20 23.10 -12.69 -0.18
N ASP A 21 21.82 -12.99 -0.18
CA ASP A 21 21.30 -14.35 -0.11
C ASP A 21 21.43 -15.09 -1.47
N GLU A 22 21.04 -16.36 -1.52
CA GLU A 22 21.08 -17.18 -2.75
C GLU A 22 20.20 -16.60 -3.88
N ARG A 23 19.20 -15.77 -3.55
CA ARG A 23 18.31 -15.08 -4.50
C ARG A 23 18.86 -13.73 -4.96
N GLY A 24 20.03 -13.32 -4.43
CA GLY A 24 20.64 -12.02 -4.72
C GLY A 24 19.98 -10.85 -3.96
N VAL A 25 19.16 -11.13 -2.93
CA VAL A 25 18.57 -10.10 -2.06
C VAL A 25 19.57 -9.76 -0.96
N PRO A 26 19.91 -8.48 -0.75
CA PRO A 26 20.83 -8.09 0.31
C PRO A 26 20.17 -8.17 1.68
N HIS A 27 20.84 -8.75 2.66
CA HIS A 27 20.42 -8.70 4.06
C HIS A 27 20.77 -7.37 4.73
N LYS A 28 21.79 -6.69 4.21
CA LYS A 28 22.26 -5.41 4.76
C LYS A 28 22.50 -4.43 3.63
N VAL A 29 21.99 -3.22 3.80
CA VAL A 29 22.21 -2.10 2.87
C VAL A 29 22.66 -0.87 3.63
N LYS A 30 23.69 -0.20 3.12
CA LYS A 30 24.11 1.12 3.56
C LYS A 30 23.75 2.15 2.49
N ILE A 31 22.95 3.12 2.84
CA ILE A 31 22.51 4.20 1.95
C ILE A 31 23.16 5.50 2.45
N THR A 32 23.96 6.12 1.60
CA THR A 32 24.59 7.41 1.88
C THR A 32 23.93 8.46 1.02
N THR A 33 23.43 9.52 1.66
CA THR A 33 22.76 10.64 0.98
C THR A 33 23.37 11.96 1.41
N GLU A 34 23.70 12.79 0.46
CA GLU A 34 24.30 14.11 0.66
C GLU A 34 24.04 15.03 -0.55
N PRO A 35 24.08 16.35 -0.41
CA PRO A 35 24.11 17.12 0.84
C PRO A 35 22.70 17.41 1.36
N TRP A 36 22.56 17.53 2.65
CA TRP A 36 21.34 18.00 3.33
C TRP A 36 21.64 19.33 4.04
N ALA A 37 20.66 20.20 4.19
CA ALA A 37 20.79 21.36 5.05
C ALA A 37 21.07 20.93 6.49
N HIS A 38 21.84 21.71 7.21
CA HIS A 38 22.25 21.42 8.59
C HIS A 38 21.08 21.06 9.50
N GLY A 39 21.19 19.93 10.22
CA GLY A 39 20.15 19.36 11.08
C GLY A 39 19.17 18.42 10.38
N PHE A 40 18.98 18.51 9.06
CA PHE A 40 18.05 17.61 8.34
C PHE A 40 18.52 16.16 8.31
N GLY A 41 19.82 15.90 8.36
CA GLY A 41 20.35 14.55 8.47
C GLY A 41 19.77 13.80 9.67
N ASN A 42 19.74 14.43 10.84
CA ASN A 42 19.16 13.84 12.06
C ASN A 42 17.63 13.70 11.96
N THR A 43 16.94 14.71 11.44
CA THR A 43 15.48 14.68 11.29
C THR A 43 15.04 13.53 10.39
N LEU A 44 15.64 13.39 9.21
CA LEU A 44 15.31 12.35 8.25
C LEU A 44 15.78 10.97 8.73
N GLY A 45 16.99 10.87 9.26
CA GLY A 45 17.55 9.61 9.77
C GLY A 45 16.69 9.01 10.89
N ASN A 46 16.26 9.83 11.85
CA ASN A 46 15.39 9.38 12.92
C ASN A 46 13.98 9.04 12.44
N ALA A 47 13.39 9.85 11.57
CA ALA A 47 12.07 9.60 11.01
C ALA A 47 12.04 8.28 10.21
N LEU A 48 12.99 8.07 9.29
CA LEU A 48 13.12 6.84 8.51
C LEU A 48 13.36 5.62 9.42
N ARG A 49 14.26 5.72 10.40
CA ARG A 49 14.51 4.64 11.37
C ARG A 49 13.23 4.21 12.08
N ARG A 50 12.44 5.17 12.57
CA ARG A 50 11.19 4.87 13.28
C ARG A 50 10.18 4.18 12.38
N VAL A 51 9.97 4.69 11.17
CA VAL A 51 9.02 4.11 10.22
C VAL A 51 9.45 2.72 9.77
N LEU A 52 10.75 2.50 9.49
CA LEU A 52 11.29 1.20 9.11
C LEU A 52 11.06 0.13 10.19
N LEU A 53 11.20 0.49 11.47
CA LEU A 53 11.03 -0.47 12.57
C LEU A 53 9.56 -0.71 12.95
N SER A 54 8.68 0.27 12.75
CA SER A 54 7.29 0.20 13.24
C SER A 54 6.24 -0.07 12.18
N SER A 55 6.48 0.33 10.92
CA SER A 55 5.40 0.43 9.92
C SER A 55 5.54 -0.52 8.74
N MET A 56 6.63 -1.31 8.70
CA MET A 56 6.81 -2.32 7.67
C MET A 56 5.86 -3.50 7.90
N GLU A 57 5.23 -3.94 6.81
CA GLU A 57 4.36 -5.11 6.81
C GLU A 57 5.17 -6.37 6.55
N GLY A 58 4.76 -7.45 7.19
CA GLY A 58 5.32 -8.78 6.95
C GLY A 58 4.30 -9.87 7.20
N VAL A 59 4.70 -11.11 6.94
CA VAL A 59 3.91 -12.32 7.14
C VAL A 59 4.50 -13.11 8.32
N ALA A 60 3.65 -13.62 9.20
CA ALA A 60 4.06 -14.45 10.33
C ALA A 60 2.97 -15.48 10.66
N VAL A 61 3.34 -16.52 11.39
CA VAL A 61 2.41 -17.55 11.89
C VAL A 61 1.59 -16.94 13.01
N SER A 62 0.27 -16.91 12.87
CA SER A 62 -0.68 -16.39 13.86
C SER A 62 -1.20 -17.49 14.79
N SER A 63 -1.35 -18.69 14.29
CA SER A 63 -1.77 -19.85 15.08
C SER A 63 -1.23 -21.14 14.49
N ILE A 64 -1.14 -22.17 15.34
CA ILE A 64 -0.80 -23.53 14.95
C ILE A 64 -1.86 -24.49 15.44
N TYR A 65 -2.08 -25.55 14.67
CA TYR A 65 -2.92 -26.65 15.08
C TYR A 65 -2.16 -27.97 14.88
N ILE A 66 -2.04 -28.74 15.96
CA ILE A 66 -1.43 -30.08 15.95
C ILE A 66 -2.49 -31.10 16.36
N PRO A 67 -2.81 -32.09 15.51
CA PRO A 67 -3.82 -33.12 15.87
C PRO A 67 -3.48 -33.79 17.18
N LYS A 68 -4.50 -33.94 18.05
CA LYS A 68 -4.40 -34.56 19.38
C LYS A 68 -3.65 -33.77 20.45
N VAL A 69 -3.25 -32.56 20.20
CA VAL A 69 -2.66 -31.61 21.17
C VAL A 69 -3.77 -30.63 21.58
N ALA A 70 -3.97 -30.48 22.90
CA ALA A 70 -5.04 -29.61 23.41
C ALA A 70 -4.57 -28.23 23.83
N HIS A 71 -3.30 -28.07 24.19
CA HIS A 71 -2.73 -26.81 24.69
C HIS A 71 -1.20 -26.82 24.56
N GLU A 72 -0.59 -25.65 24.68
CA GLU A 72 0.84 -25.42 24.50
C GLU A 72 1.76 -26.11 25.54
N PHE A 73 1.23 -26.46 26.68
CA PHE A 73 1.96 -27.17 27.75
C PHE A 73 1.91 -28.70 27.63
N SER A 74 1.50 -29.21 26.49
CA SER A 74 1.47 -30.64 26.22
C SER A 74 2.82 -31.14 25.72
N SER A 75 3.13 -32.42 25.98
CA SER A 75 4.21 -33.13 25.29
C SER A 75 3.60 -34.08 24.23
N ILE A 76 4.32 -34.27 23.13
CA ILE A 76 3.93 -35.15 22.05
C ILE A 76 4.76 -36.43 22.16
N PRO A 77 4.14 -37.62 22.27
CA PRO A 77 4.91 -38.87 22.29
C PRO A 77 5.83 -38.96 21.06
N ASP A 78 7.03 -39.50 21.24
CA ASP A 78 8.03 -39.72 20.18
C ASP A 78 8.51 -38.43 19.49
N VAL A 79 8.32 -37.27 20.12
CA VAL A 79 8.91 -35.96 19.73
C VAL A 79 9.77 -35.49 20.88
N LEU A 80 10.99 -35.05 20.58
CA LEU A 80 11.96 -34.64 21.58
C LEU A 80 11.57 -33.32 22.26
N GLU A 81 11.08 -32.38 21.46
CA GLU A 81 10.70 -31.03 21.92
C GLU A 81 9.26 -31.01 22.43
N ASP A 82 9.03 -30.23 23.48
CA ASP A 82 7.69 -29.92 23.96
C ASP A 82 6.99 -28.95 22.99
N VAL A 83 5.66 -28.91 23.05
CA VAL A 83 4.85 -28.03 22.19
C VAL A 83 5.26 -26.56 22.32
N MET A 84 5.65 -26.12 23.53
CA MET A 84 6.16 -24.79 23.75
C MET A 84 7.44 -24.50 22.94
N ASP A 85 8.37 -25.46 22.91
CA ASP A 85 9.62 -25.34 22.13
C ASP A 85 9.32 -25.34 20.63
N ILE A 86 8.36 -26.16 20.20
CA ILE A 86 7.87 -26.16 18.80
C ILE A 86 7.32 -24.78 18.43
N VAL A 87 6.48 -24.16 19.28
CA VAL A 87 5.97 -22.81 19.07
C VAL A 87 7.09 -21.79 18.95
N LEU A 88 8.09 -21.86 19.83
CA LEU A 88 9.26 -20.96 19.78
C LEU A 88 10.10 -21.12 18.51
N ASN A 89 10.19 -22.35 17.99
CA ASN A 89 10.89 -22.63 16.74
C ASN A 89 10.08 -22.16 15.52
N VAL A 90 8.75 -22.38 15.52
CA VAL A 90 7.84 -21.90 14.47
C VAL A 90 7.87 -20.37 14.36
N LYS A 91 7.99 -19.65 15.46
CA LYS A 91 8.15 -18.18 15.47
C LYS A 91 9.39 -17.69 14.72
N LYS A 92 10.40 -18.52 14.57
CA LYS A 92 11.64 -18.19 13.82
C LYS A 92 11.50 -18.40 12.32
N LEU A 93 10.43 -19.06 11.86
CA LEU A 93 10.16 -19.27 10.45
C LEU A 93 9.87 -17.92 9.76
N LYS A 94 10.40 -17.78 8.56
CA LYS A 94 10.26 -16.57 7.73
C LYS A 94 9.53 -16.95 6.45
N PHE A 95 8.42 -16.26 6.20
CA PHE A 95 7.54 -16.54 5.07
C PHE A 95 7.41 -15.32 4.16
N THR A 96 7.31 -15.59 2.85
CA THR A 96 6.77 -14.66 1.88
C THR A 96 5.47 -15.21 1.32
N CYS A 97 4.50 -14.34 1.07
CA CYS A 97 3.20 -14.71 0.54
C CYS A 97 2.82 -13.75 -0.59
N SER A 98 2.40 -14.32 -1.72
CA SER A 98 1.95 -13.57 -2.90
C SER A 98 0.43 -13.52 -3.03
N GLY A 99 -0.32 -14.21 -2.17
CA GLY A 99 -1.77 -14.32 -2.17
C GLY A 99 -2.46 -13.61 -1.02
N ASP A 100 -3.76 -13.85 -0.92
CA ASP A 100 -4.59 -13.32 0.15
C ASP A 100 -4.32 -14.04 1.47
N LEU A 101 -4.35 -13.30 2.56
CA LEU A 101 -4.18 -13.77 3.94
C LEU A 101 -5.46 -13.48 4.74
N PRO A 102 -5.85 -14.32 5.72
CA PRO A 102 -5.10 -15.43 6.29
C PRO A 102 -5.04 -16.66 5.39
N HIS A 103 -3.92 -17.41 5.44
CA HIS A 103 -3.69 -18.61 4.66
C HIS A 103 -3.11 -19.72 5.53
N THR A 104 -3.55 -20.98 5.33
CA THR A 104 -3.07 -22.12 6.12
C THR A 104 -2.15 -22.99 5.29
N VAL A 105 -0.95 -23.27 5.80
CA VAL A 105 0.00 -24.20 5.21
C VAL A 105 0.16 -25.44 6.10
N GLU A 106 0.46 -26.56 5.47
CA GLU A 106 0.61 -27.85 6.15
C GLU A 106 2.09 -28.22 6.23
N LEU A 107 2.50 -28.67 7.42
CA LEU A 107 3.77 -29.32 7.65
C LEU A 107 3.53 -30.83 7.78
N TYR A 108 4.30 -31.63 7.07
CA TYR A 108 4.19 -33.09 7.07
C TYR A 108 5.56 -33.76 7.17
N ALA A 109 5.69 -34.67 8.10
CA ALA A 109 6.87 -35.54 8.24
C ALA A 109 6.44 -36.94 8.61
N ASP A 110 7.14 -37.96 8.07
CA ASP A 110 6.82 -39.39 8.27
C ASP A 110 8.00 -40.23 8.77
N LYS A 111 9.23 -39.62 8.81
CA LYS A 111 10.47 -40.30 9.16
C LYS A 111 11.09 -39.73 10.42
N ALA A 112 11.75 -40.62 11.18
CA ALA A 112 12.59 -40.23 12.31
C ALA A 112 13.69 -39.25 11.86
N GLY A 113 13.94 -38.22 12.68
CA GLY A 113 14.96 -37.22 12.44
C GLY A 113 14.44 -35.78 12.60
N PRO A 114 15.25 -34.78 12.21
CA PRO A 114 14.89 -33.37 12.32
C PRO A 114 13.80 -32.99 11.32
N VAL A 115 12.75 -32.37 11.80
CA VAL A 115 11.68 -31.73 11.03
C VAL A 115 12.00 -30.26 10.91
N THR A 116 12.14 -29.79 9.69
CA THR A 116 12.58 -28.40 9.40
C THR A 116 11.57 -27.66 8.56
N GLY A 117 11.83 -26.39 8.27
CA GLY A 117 11.01 -25.58 7.37
C GLY A 117 10.85 -26.20 5.97
N ALA A 118 11.77 -27.08 5.53
CA ALA A 118 11.67 -27.79 4.26
C ALA A 118 10.51 -28.82 4.22
N ASN A 119 10.02 -29.26 5.38
CA ASN A 119 8.88 -30.18 5.48
C ASN A 119 7.52 -29.48 5.34
N ILE A 120 7.48 -28.16 5.23
CA ILE A 120 6.27 -27.40 4.94
C ILE A 120 5.94 -27.56 3.46
N ARG A 121 4.70 -27.91 3.16
CA ARG A 121 4.21 -28.03 1.79
C ARG A 121 4.00 -26.63 1.19
N GLU A 122 4.80 -26.32 0.18
CA GLU A 122 4.66 -25.09 -0.59
C GLU A 122 3.53 -25.25 -1.62
N ASP A 123 2.58 -24.35 -1.62
CA ASP A 123 1.43 -24.33 -2.54
C ASP A 123 1.58 -23.33 -3.70
N GLY A 124 2.76 -22.73 -3.83
CA GLY A 124 3.05 -21.69 -4.82
C GLY A 124 2.58 -20.28 -4.45
N ILE A 125 1.80 -20.15 -3.37
CA ILE A 125 1.36 -18.87 -2.79
C ILE A 125 2.31 -18.44 -1.68
N VAL A 126 2.73 -19.40 -0.86
CA VAL A 126 3.62 -19.22 0.29
C VAL A 126 4.96 -19.87 0.02
N GLU A 127 6.02 -19.12 0.29
CA GLU A 127 7.41 -19.61 0.23
C GLU A 127 8.06 -19.47 1.61
N VAL A 128 8.76 -20.55 2.04
CA VAL A 128 9.57 -20.57 3.27
C VAL A 128 10.99 -20.14 2.93
N LEU A 129 11.47 -19.07 3.56
CA LEU A 129 12.81 -18.52 3.26
C LEU A 129 13.93 -19.26 3.97
N ASN A 130 13.73 -19.66 5.22
CA ASN A 130 14.71 -20.35 6.06
C ASN A 130 14.33 -21.82 6.21
N LYS A 131 14.46 -22.58 5.12
CA LYS A 131 14.08 -24.01 5.06
C LYS A 131 14.85 -24.88 6.06
N ASP A 132 16.04 -24.45 6.46
CA ASP A 132 16.89 -25.17 7.43
C ASP A 132 16.48 -24.97 8.90
N GLN A 133 15.50 -24.08 9.18
CA GLN A 133 15.06 -23.83 10.54
C GLN A 133 14.45 -25.08 11.14
N LEU A 134 15.06 -25.60 12.22
CA LEU A 134 14.53 -26.73 12.99
C LEU A 134 13.21 -26.33 13.65
N ILE A 135 12.22 -27.23 13.56
CA ILE A 135 10.91 -27.10 14.18
C ILE A 135 10.79 -28.10 15.34
N CYS A 136 11.01 -29.38 15.05
CA CYS A 136 11.05 -30.44 16.06
C CYS A 136 11.88 -31.64 15.55
N THR A 137 12.11 -32.62 16.43
CA THR A 137 12.86 -33.86 16.14
C THR A 137 11.98 -35.05 16.47
N LEU A 138 11.79 -35.97 15.51
CA LEU A 138 11.07 -37.23 15.69
C LEU A 138 12.03 -38.34 16.11
N ASP A 139 11.76 -39.01 17.19
CA ASP A 139 12.56 -40.14 17.70
C ASP A 139 12.29 -41.43 16.92
N THR A 140 11.10 -41.58 16.37
CA THR A 140 10.67 -42.80 15.65
C THR A 140 9.97 -42.43 14.34
N ASP A 141 9.89 -43.39 13.39
CA ASP A 141 9.10 -43.24 12.17
C ASP A 141 7.63 -43.10 12.53
N ARG A 142 7.12 -41.91 12.37
CA ARG A 142 5.78 -41.51 12.73
C ARG A 142 5.27 -40.42 11.84
N ILE A 143 3.97 -40.43 11.55
CA ILE A 143 3.30 -39.31 10.89
C ILE A 143 3.14 -38.16 11.90
N PHE A 144 3.79 -37.03 11.55
CA PHE A 144 3.65 -35.77 12.26
C PHE A 144 3.07 -34.74 11.30
N GLU A 145 1.91 -34.20 11.68
CA GLU A 145 1.18 -33.20 10.90
C GLU A 145 0.96 -31.96 11.76
N MET A 146 1.13 -30.78 11.17
CA MET A 146 0.86 -29.52 11.80
C MET A 146 0.32 -28.52 10.76
N HIS A 147 -0.72 -27.81 11.11
CA HIS A 147 -1.26 -26.71 10.31
C HIS A 147 -0.78 -25.38 10.87
N LEU A 148 -0.28 -24.54 10.01
CA LEU A 148 0.24 -23.22 10.35
C LEU A 148 -0.65 -22.17 9.66
N GLU A 149 -1.34 -21.36 10.43
CA GLU A 149 -2.11 -20.22 9.91
C GLU A 149 -1.19 -19.00 9.80
N LEU A 150 -1.05 -18.48 8.60
CA LEU A 150 -0.25 -17.29 8.31
C LEU A 150 -1.17 -16.07 8.24
N ASP A 151 -0.68 -14.95 8.78
CA ASP A 151 -1.37 -13.69 8.73
C ASP A 151 -0.41 -12.55 8.40
N LYS A 152 -0.95 -11.43 7.94
CA LYS A 152 -0.21 -10.21 7.60
C LYS A 152 -0.44 -9.15 8.67
N GLY A 153 0.62 -8.45 9.02
CA GLY A 153 0.51 -7.40 10.01
C GLY A 153 1.72 -6.49 10.03
N LYS A 154 1.76 -5.61 11.04
CA LYS A 154 2.84 -4.66 11.30
C LYS A 154 3.36 -4.82 12.72
N GLY A 155 4.68 -4.72 12.90
CA GLY A 155 5.32 -4.76 14.22
C GLY A 155 5.13 -6.08 14.95
N TYR A 156 4.67 -6.04 16.19
CA TYR A 156 4.45 -7.19 17.07
C TYR A 156 2.97 -7.28 17.47
N ARG A 157 2.42 -8.50 17.41
CA ARG A 157 1.06 -8.80 17.87
C ARG A 157 1.10 -9.98 18.84
N PRO A 158 0.69 -9.79 20.11
CA PRO A 158 0.67 -10.87 21.07
C PRO A 158 -0.38 -11.95 20.72
N SER A 159 -0.14 -13.18 21.17
CA SER A 159 -0.98 -14.36 20.90
C SER A 159 -2.44 -14.17 21.32
N GLU A 160 -2.68 -13.43 22.39
CA GLU A 160 -4.04 -13.14 22.89
C GLU A 160 -4.93 -12.46 21.83
N LEU A 161 -4.34 -11.61 20.98
CA LEU A 161 -5.05 -10.92 19.89
C LEU A 161 -5.22 -11.80 18.64
N ASN A 162 -4.55 -12.94 18.57
CA ASN A 162 -4.67 -13.89 17.47
C ASN A 162 -5.75 -14.96 17.73
N LYS A 163 -6.29 -14.99 18.94
CA LYS A 163 -7.38 -15.92 19.30
C LYS A 163 -8.67 -15.49 18.62
N ARG A 164 -9.29 -16.39 17.87
CA ARG A 164 -10.58 -16.20 17.20
C ARG A 164 -11.57 -17.25 17.68
N ASP A 165 -12.85 -16.90 17.75
CA ASP A 165 -13.92 -17.79 18.22
C ASP A 165 -14.30 -18.86 17.19
N ASP A 166 -13.92 -18.69 15.93
CA ASP A 166 -14.19 -19.60 14.81
C ASP A 166 -13.12 -20.69 14.63
N GLN A 167 -12.03 -20.65 15.41
CA GLN A 167 -10.94 -21.63 15.29
C GLN A 167 -11.30 -22.99 15.90
N PRO A 168 -10.77 -24.11 15.33
CA PRO A 168 -10.93 -25.45 15.89
C PRO A 168 -10.43 -25.53 17.33
N ILE A 169 -11.08 -26.37 18.13
CA ILE A 169 -10.62 -26.66 19.50
C ILE A 169 -9.22 -27.28 19.43
N GLY A 170 -8.28 -26.77 20.22
CA GLY A 170 -6.87 -27.21 20.20
C GLY A 170 -5.97 -26.35 19.31
N THR A 171 -6.48 -25.27 18.68
CA THR A 171 -5.66 -24.28 18.02
C THR A 171 -4.89 -23.47 19.07
N ILE A 172 -3.58 -23.37 18.90
CA ILE A 172 -2.67 -22.66 19.79
C ILE A 172 -2.30 -21.34 19.12
N PRO A 173 -2.71 -20.19 19.69
CA PRO A 173 -2.32 -18.88 19.16
C PRO A 173 -0.84 -18.61 19.41
N VAL A 174 -0.18 -18.00 18.44
CA VAL A 174 1.26 -17.68 18.46
C VAL A 174 1.45 -16.18 18.38
N ASP A 175 2.43 -15.66 19.12
CA ASP A 175 2.82 -14.26 18.97
C ASP A 175 3.45 -14.01 17.61
N CYS A 176 3.02 -12.97 16.91
CA CYS A 176 3.51 -12.64 15.59
C CYS A 176 4.55 -11.53 15.62
N LEU A 177 5.70 -11.78 15.03
CA LEU A 177 6.68 -10.75 14.70
C LEU A 177 6.64 -10.49 13.19
N PHE A 178 5.87 -9.47 12.82
CA PHE A 178 5.66 -9.14 11.41
C PHE A 178 6.80 -8.32 10.80
N SER A 179 7.51 -7.51 11.62
CA SER A 179 8.56 -6.63 11.10
C SER A 179 9.65 -7.41 10.38
N PRO A 180 9.89 -7.16 9.07
CA PRO A 180 10.98 -7.78 8.34
C PRO A 180 12.31 -7.09 8.55
N ILE A 181 12.34 -5.98 9.28
CA ILE A 181 13.54 -5.20 9.57
C ILE A 181 14.04 -5.55 10.97
N GLU A 182 15.25 -6.08 11.04
CA GLU A 182 15.87 -6.50 12.29
C GLU A 182 16.53 -5.31 13.01
N ARG A 183 17.22 -4.46 12.25
CA ARG A 183 17.98 -3.36 12.81
C ARG A 183 18.08 -2.20 11.82
N VAL A 184 18.04 -0.99 12.35
CA VAL A 184 18.33 0.25 11.61
C VAL A 184 19.28 1.11 12.43
N SER A 185 20.37 1.55 11.82
CA SER A 185 21.24 2.58 12.39
C SER A 185 21.42 3.71 11.39
N TYR A 186 21.59 4.92 11.87
CA TYR A 186 21.98 6.05 11.07
C TYR A 186 23.11 6.83 11.74
N ASP A 187 23.93 7.47 10.94
CA ASP A 187 25.00 8.36 11.34
C ASP A 187 24.93 9.64 10.49
N VAL A 188 25.25 10.77 11.10
CA VAL A 188 25.23 12.07 10.42
C VAL A 188 26.59 12.70 10.55
N GLN A 189 27.20 13.01 9.43
CA GLN A 189 28.52 13.61 9.32
C GLN A 189 28.42 14.95 8.61
N ALA A 190 29.27 15.90 8.99
CA ALA A 190 29.40 17.14 8.25
C ALA A 190 29.95 16.87 6.85
N CYS A 191 29.37 17.50 5.83
CA CYS A 191 29.88 17.42 4.48
C CYS A 191 30.13 18.81 3.90
N ARG A 192 31.04 18.89 2.92
CA ARG A 192 31.43 20.14 2.29
C ARG A 192 30.92 20.19 0.85
N VAL A 193 30.28 21.31 0.51
CA VAL A 193 29.87 21.60 -0.87
C VAL A 193 30.50 22.93 -1.30
N GLY A 194 31.48 22.84 -2.18
CA GLY A 194 32.24 24.02 -2.59
C GLY A 194 33.00 24.66 -1.44
N SER A 195 32.69 25.90 -1.12
CA SER A 195 33.26 26.64 0.01
C SER A 195 32.47 26.54 1.31
N ASN A 196 31.25 25.97 1.27
CA ASN A 196 30.36 25.87 2.41
C ASN A 196 30.50 24.48 3.08
N THR A 197 30.65 24.48 4.42
CA THR A 197 30.81 23.29 5.26
C THR A 197 29.55 22.97 6.06
N ASP A 198 28.47 23.75 5.93
CA ASP A 198 27.26 23.64 6.77
C ASP A 198 26.22 22.70 6.14
N TYR A 199 26.67 21.57 5.64
CA TYR A 199 25.80 20.51 5.13
C TYR A 199 25.99 19.21 5.88
N ASP A 200 24.93 18.41 5.94
CA ASP A 200 24.93 17.08 6.53
C ASP A 200 25.04 16.00 5.45
N ARG A 201 25.79 14.94 5.75
CA ARG A 201 25.77 13.64 5.06
C ARG A 201 25.05 12.66 5.97
N LEU A 202 24.00 12.05 5.49
CA LEU A 202 23.27 10.99 6.20
C LEU A 202 23.70 9.62 5.68
N GLU A 203 24.20 8.78 6.58
CA GLU A 203 24.46 7.36 6.35
C GLU A 203 23.40 6.53 7.08
N LEU A 204 22.56 5.82 6.34
CA LEU A 204 21.52 4.96 6.89
C LEU A 204 21.87 3.50 6.58
N THR A 205 22.01 2.68 7.63
CA THR A 205 22.25 1.24 7.48
C THR A 205 21.05 0.47 7.97
N VAL A 206 20.54 -0.41 7.10
CA VAL A 206 19.34 -1.21 7.33
C VAL A 206 19.68 -2.68 7.23
N TRP A 207 19.27 -3.48 8.22
CA TRP A 207 19.35 -4.94 8.22
C TRP A 207 17.96 -5.51 8.13
N ALA A 208 17.76 -6.39 7.13
CA ALA A 208 16.51 -7.10 6.92
C ALA A 208 16.73 -8.62 7.06
N ASP A 209 15.68 -9.32 7.37
CA ASP A 209 15.70 -10.76 7.59
C ASP A 209 15.49 -11.62 6.32
N GLY A 210 15.48 -10.99 5.15
CA GLY A 210 15.30 -11.63 3.84
C GLY A 210 13.87 -11.67 3.32
N ARG A 211 12.86 -11.31 4.12
CA ARG A 211 11.45 -11.20 3.67
C ARG A 211 11.21 -10.00 2.73
N ILE A 212 12.01 -8.97 2.83
CA ILE A 212 11.94 -7.77 2.00
C ILE A 212 13.35 -7.30 1.64
N ASP A 213 13.50 -6.74 0.43
CA ASP A 213 14.73 -6.03 0.09
C ASP A 213 14.82 -4.71 0.90
N PRO A 214 15.91 -4.49 1.66
CA PRO A 214 16.09 -3.26 2.43
C PRO A 214 15.98 -1.98 1.59
N ARG A 215 16.36 -2.03 0.30
CA ARG A 215 16.24 -0.90 -0.63
C ARG A 215 14.78 -0.51 -0.84
N ASP A 216 13.93 -1.51 -1.03
CA ASP A 216 12.49 -1.28 -1.22
C ASP A 216 11.79 -0.95 0.09
N ALA A 217 12.28 -1.49 1.22
CA ALA A 217 11.82 -1.08 2.53
C ALA A 217 12.04 0.42 2.79
N VAL A 218 13.21 0.97 2.43
CA VAL A 218 13.50 2.41 2.58
C VAL A 218 12.62 3.24 1.65
N LYS A 219 12.37 2.81 0.41
CA LYS A 219 11.43 3.48 -0.50
C LYS A 219 10.01 3.50 0.07
N LYS A 220 9.53 2.36 0.61
CA LYS A 220 8.22 2.29 1.29
C LYS A 220 8.14 3.21 2.51
N ALA A 221 9.18 3.21 3.34
CA ALA A 221 9.25 4.09 4.50
C ALA A 221 9.20 5.57 4.12
N ALA A 222 9.91 5.97 3.07
CA ALA A 222 9.88 7.33 2.54
C ALA A 222 8.48 7.71 2.02
N ARG A 223 7.79 6.80 1.31
CA ARG A 223 6.40 7.02 0.86
C ARG A 223 5.46 7.22 2.03
N ILE A 224 5.50 6.34 3.04
CA ILE A 224 4.68 6.46 4.25
C ILE A 224 4.88 7.83 4.91
N LEU A 225 6.14 8.31 5.03
CA LEU A 225 6.42 9.63 5.58
C LEU A 225 5.84 10.76 4.71
N THR A 226 5.97 10.66 3.39
CA THR A 226 5.44 11.65 2.46
C THR A 226 3.91 11.70 2.55
N ASP A 227 3.25 10.55 2.60
CA ASP A 227 1.79 10.46 2.71
C ASP A 227 1.29 11.12 4.01
N HIS A 228 1.97 10.86 5.14
CA HIS A 228 1.62 11.53 6.40
C HIS A 228 1.91 13.02 6.41
N LEU A 229 2.99 13.47 5.76
CA LEU A 229 3.33 14.88 5.68
C LEU A 229 2.42 15.66 4.73
N SER A 230 1.81 15.01 3.75
CA SER A 230 0.86 15.64 2.82
C SER A 230 -0.36 16.25 3.52
N PHE A 231 -0.79 15.67 4.65
CA PHE A 231 -1.87 16.25 5.47
C PHE A 231 -1.54 17.67 5.98
N PHE A 232 -0.27 17.96 6.25
CA PHE A 232 0.14 19.28 6.72
C PHE A 232 0.31 20.29 5.59
N ILE A 233 0.47 19.83 4.35
CA ILE A 233 0.59 20.69 3.18
C ILE A 233 -0.79 21.18 2.71
N GLY A 234 -1.87 20.50 3.11
CA GLY A 234 -3.23 20.79 2.67
C GLY A 234 -3.55 20.29 1.26
N ASP A 235 -2.61 19.63 0.59
CA ASP A 235 -2.83 18.87 -0.63
C ASP A 235 -3.49 17.51 -0.27
N SER A 236 -4.63 17.58 0.42
CA SER A 236 -5.50 16.43 0.58
C SER A 236 -6.19 16.17 -0.76
N LYS A 237 -5.44 15.64 -1.72
CA LYS A 237 -6.02 14.80 -2.75
C LYS A 237 -6.54 13.57 -2.02
N ASP A 238 -7.83 13.64 -1.69
CA ASP A 238 -8.70 12.53 -1.31
C ASP A 238 -8.04 11.36 -0.57
N SER A 239 -7.89 11.50 0.75
CA SER A 239 -7.83 10.36 1.65
C SER A 239 -9.24 9.80 1.87
N ALA A 240 -9.82 9.24 0.84
CA ALA A 240 -10.89 8.27 0.97
C ALA A 240 -10.24 6.94 1.40
N GLN A 241 -9.95 6.81 2.68
CA GLN A 241 -9.63 5.52 3.29
C GLN A 241 -10.91 4.68 3.27
N GLY A 242 -10.92 3.60 2.54
CA GLY A 242 -11.93 2.55 2.67
C GLY A 242 -12.61 2.06 1.40
N ALA A 243 -12.05 2.29 0.21
CA ALA A 243 -12.51 1.57 -0.97
C ALA A 243 -11.34 0.72 -1.54
N PRO A 244 -11.62 -0.49 -2.07
CA PRO A 244 -10.60 -1.29 -2.73
C PRO A 244 -9.94 -0.46 -3.83
N ALA A 245 -8.63 -0.61 -4.01
CA ALA A 245 -7.88 0.05 -5.06
C ALA A 245 -8.52 -0.30 -6.42
N VAL A 246 -9.38 0.58 -6.89
CA VAL A 246 -9.78 0.60 -8.30
C VAL A 246 -8.55 1.11 -9.03
N GLU A 247 -7.98 0.29 -9.88
CA GLU A 247 -6.96 0.69 -10.85
C GLU A 247 -7.51 1.93 -11.57
N ILE A 248 -6.90 3.10 -11.31
CA ILE A 248 -7.23 4.33 -12.02
C ILE A 248 -6.61 4.14 -13.40
N PRO A 249 -7.38 4.06 -14.47
CA PRO A 249 -6.83 4.03 -15.82
C PRO A 249 -5.94 5.27 -15.99
N ASP A 250 -4.74 5.09 -16.51
CA ASP A 250 -3.85 6.19 -16.91
C ASP A 250 -4.57 6.97 -18.03
N PHE A 251 -5.20 8.08 -17.65
CA PHE A 251 -5.83 8.96 -18.63
C PHE A 251 -4.77 9.86 -19.27
N ASP A 252 -4.71 9.87 -20.60
CA ASP A 252 -3.92 10.82 -21.35
C ASP A 252 -4.31 12.26 -21.00
N GLU A 253 -3.38 13.23 -21.15
CA GLU A 253 -3.65 14.66 -20.87
C GLU A 253 -4.93 15.17 -21.54
N GLU A 254 -5.22 14.70 -22.76
CA GLU A 254 -6.43 15.03 -23.52
C GLU A 254 -7.71 14.51 -22.84
N SER A 255 -7.66 13.32 -22.25
CA SER A 255 -8.78 12.73 -21.50
C SER A 255 -9.02 13.44 -20.17
N LEU A 256 -7.95 13.88 -19.49
CA LEU A 256 -8.04 14.68 -18.26
C LEU A 256 -8.65 16.06 -18.51
N GLU A 257 -8.30 16.73 -19.63
CA GLU A 257 -8.95 17.97 -20.04
C GLU A 257 -10.43 17.79 -20.33
N LYS A 258 -10.82 16.71 -21.02
CA LYS A 258 -12.23 16.38 -21.30
C LYS A 258 -13.01 16.13 -20.02
N ILE A 259 -12.46 15.37 -19.05
CA ILE A 259 -13.07 15.13 -17.74
C ILE A 259 -13.25 16.44 -16.98
N SER A 260 -12.25 17.31 -16.97
CA SER A 260 -12.34 18.62 -16.32
C SER A 260 -13.44 19.51 -16.90
N LYS A 261 -13.60 19.53 -18.23
CA LYS A 261 -14.66 20.27 -18.91
C LYS A 261 -16.05 19.70 -18.64
N LEU A 262 -16.19 18.37 -18.59
CA LEU A 262 -17.45 17.70 -18.31
C LEU A 262 -17.98 17.91 -16.88
N CYS A 263 -17.08 18.10 -15.91
CA CYS A 263 -17.45 18.40 -14.51
C CYS A 263 -17.88 19.85 -14.29
N GLN A 264 -17.66 20.77 -15.23
CA GLN A 264 -18.03 22.18 -15.05
C GLN A 264 -19.55 22.38 -15.04
N SER A 265 -20.00 23.42 -14.29
CA SER A 265 -21.39 23.86 -14.30
C SER A 265 -21.78 24.37 -15.69
N VAL A 266 -23.02 24.14 -16.07
CA VAL A 266 -23.61 24.64 -17.31
C VAL A 266 -23.60 26.16 -17.39
N ASP A 267 -23.59 26.85 -16.24
CA ASP A 267 -23.58 28.32 -16.14
C ASP A 267 -22.30 28.95 -16.72
N THR A 268 -21.21 28.21 -16.75
CA THR A 268 -19.91 28.68 -17.33
C THR A 268 -19.97 28.93 -18.82
N LEU A 269 -20.95 28.37 -19.53
CA LEU A 269 -21.09 28.48 -20.99
C LEU A 269 -21.89 29.71 -21.43
N GLU A 270 -22.35 30.57 -20.51
CA GLU A 270 -23.08 31.81 -20.81
C GLU A 270 -24.21 31.64 -21.83
N PHE A 271 -25.17 30.76 -21.53
CA PHE A 271 -26.33 30.54 -22.37
C PHE A 271 -27.34 31.69 -22.33
N SER A 272 -28.18 31.82 -23.37
CA SER A 272 -29.29 32.76 -23.32
C SER A 272 -30.29 32.38 -22.21
N VAL A 273 -31.02 33.34 -21.67
CA VAL A 273 -32.07 33.14 -20.63
C VAL A 273 -33.05 32.04 -21.02
N ARG A 274 -33.30 31.85 -22.31
CA ARG A 274 -34.22 30.81 -22.82
C ARG A 274 -33.60 29.42 -22.73
N ALA A 275 -32.31 29.31 -22.99
CA ALA A 275 -31.58 28.04 -22.87
C ALA A 275 -31.43 27.67 -21.40
N VAL A 276 -31.07 28.61 -20.53
CA VAL A 276 -30.96 28.38 -19.07
C VAL A 276 -32.29 27.85 -18.50
N ASN A 277 -33.41 28.49 -18.79
CA ASN A 277 -34.72 28.04 -18.33
C ASN A 277 -35.09 26.62 -18.79
N VAL A 278 -34.63 26.19 -19.96
CA VAL A 278 -34.82 24.83 -20.45
C VAL A 278 -33.93 23.84 -19.71
N LEU A 279 -32.68 24.21 -19.43
CA LEU A 279 -31.72 23.35 -18.71
C LEU A 279 -32.12 23.19 -17.24
N GLU A 280 -32.59 24.26 -16.59
CA GLU A 280 -33.18 24.22 -15.24
C GLU A 280 -34.42 23.32 -15.17
N ALA A 281 -35.33 23.46 -16.14
CA ALA A 281 -36.53 22.61 -16.22
C ALA A 281 -36.23 21.14 -16.43
N LEU A 282 -35.07 20.82 -17.04
CA LEU A 282 -34.53 19.45 -17.22
C LEU A 282 -33.64 19.00 -16.04
N GLN A 283 -33.44 19.87 -15.04
CA GLN A 283 -32.57 19.64 -13.88
C GLN A 283 -31.10 19.32 -14.26
N ILE A 284 -30.63 19.89 -15.37
CA ILE A 284 -29.25 19.71 -15.85
C ILE A 284 -28.39 20.80 -15.20
N LYS A 285 -27.44 20.39 -14.37
CA LYS A 285 -26.52 21.28 -13.65
C LYS A 285 -25.11 21.26 -14.23
N HIS A 286 -24.67 20.13 -14.77
CA HIS A 286 -23.32 19.92 -15.25
C HIS A 286 -23.30 19.63 -16.74
N ILE A 287 -22.19 19.99 -17.42
CA ILE A 287 -22.00 19.77 -18.84
C ILE A 287 -22.09 18.27 -19.19
N PHE A 288 -21.65 17.38 -18.33
CA PHE A 288 -21.75 15.92 -18.46
C PHE A 288 -23.19 15.47 -18.73
N GLU A 289 -24.16 15.95 -17.93
CA GLU A 289 -25.58 15.60 -18.05
C GLU A 289 -26.18 16.08 -19.38
N LEU A 290 -25.66 17.21 -19.90
CA LEU A 290 -26.09 17.78 -21.16
C LEU A 290 -25.57 17.00 -22.36
N VAL A 291 -24.30 16.54 -22.29
CA VAL A 291 -23.65 15.77 -23.35
C VAL A 291 -24.24 14.35 -23.46
N GLU A 292 -24.67 13.74 -22.36
CA GLU A 292 -25.25 12.40 -22.35
C GLU A 292 -26.66 12.33 -22.96
N LYS A 293 -27.43 13.44 -22.90
CA LYS A 293 -28.81 13.47 -23.41
C LYS A 293 -28.85 13.56 -24.97
N PRO A 294 -29.69 12.77 -25.61
CA PRO A 294 -29.87 12.85 -27.06
C PRO A 294 -30.67 14.12 -27.43
N GLU A 295 -30.40 14.70 -28.58
CA GLU A 295 -31.11 15.89 -29.11
C GLU A 295 -32.62 15.74 -29.12
N SER A 296 -33.13 14.54 -29.38
CA SER A 296 -34.55 14.22 -29.41
C SER A 296 -35.24 14.42 -28.07
N GLU A 297 -34.53 14.32 -26.97
CA GLU A 297 -35.05 14.53 -25.61
C GLU A 297 -35.16 16.01 -25.28
N LEU A 298 -34.18 16.81 -25.69
CA LEU A 298 -34.21 18.27 -25.53
C LEU A 298 -35.36 18.89 -26.35
N LEU A 299 -35.64 18.39 -27.56
CA LEU A 299 -36.72 18.87 -28.43
C LEU A 299 -38.13 18.51 -27.92
N LYS A 300 -38.30 17.51 -27.08
CA LYS A 300 -39.59 17.13 -26.49
C LYS A 300 -40.09 18.15 -25.44
N HIS A 301 -39.23 19.01 -24.93
CA HIS A 301 -39.60 19.97 -23.91
C HIS A 301 -40.37 21.17 -24.50
N ARG A 302 -41.49 21.53 -23.88
CA ARG A 302 -42.48 22.53 -24.38
C ARG A 302 -41.88 23.89 -24.73
N ASN A 303 -40.73 24.27 -24.13
CA ASN A 303 -40.07 25.58 -24.32
C ASN A 303 -38.75 25.48 -25.11
N CYS A 304 -38.38 24.31 -25.61
CA CYS A 304 -37.12 24.09 -26.34
C CYS A 304 -37.38 24.13 -27.86
N GLY A 305 -37.00 25.23 -28.50
CA GLY A 305 -37.09 25.38 -29.95
C GLY A 305 -35.80 24.96 -30.67
N LYS A 306 -35.91 24.71 -32.00
CA LYS A 306 -34.74 24.38 -32.85
C LYS A 306 -33.56 25.40 -32.71
N LYS A 307 -33.88 26.70 -32.48
CA LYS A 307 -32.87 27.76 -32.29
C LYS A 307 -32.11 27.60 -30.99
N THR A 308 -32.79 27.20 -29.91
CA THR A 308 -32.18 26.98 -28.58
C THR A 308 -31.27 25.76 -28.62
N VAL A 309 -31.68 24.67 -29.24
CA VAL A 309 -30.85 23.48 -29.44
C VAL A 309 -29.61 23.79 -30.28
N GLN A 310 -29.77 24.66 -31.30
CA GLN A 310 -28.66 25.08 -32.17
C GLN A 310 -27.63 25.94 -31.39
N GLU A 311 -28.07 26.81 -30.50
CA GLU A 311 -27.24 27.58 -29.59
C GLU A 311 -26.45 26.65 -28.64
N ILE A 312 -27.12 25.67 -28.02
CA ILE A 312 -26.48 24.69 -27.16
C ILE A 312 -25.41 23.89 -27.90
N LYS A 313 -25.73 23.45 -29.14
CA LYS A 313 -24.75 22.74 -29.99
C LYS A 313 -23.52 23.60 -30.31
N GLN A 314 -23.71 24.87 -30.63
CA GLN A 314 -22.63 25.78 -30.94
C GLN A 314 -21.70 25.96 -29.76
N LYS A 315 -22.26 26.22 -28.58
CA LYS A 315 -21.50 26.40 -27.33
C LYS A 315 -20.75 25.15 -26.91
N LEU A 316 -21.30 23.96 -27.09
CA LEU A 316 -20.61 22.70 -26.83
C LEU A 316 -19.49 22.44 -27.85
N LEU A 317 -19.69 22.80 -29.13
CA LEU A 317 -18.65 22.71 -30.14
C LEU A 317 -17.45 23.63 -29.84
N ASP A 318 -17.68 24.83 -29.27
CA ASP A 318 -16.63 25.76 -28.88
C ASP A 318 -15.67 25.17 -27.82
N ILE A 319 -16.15 24.18 -27.04
CA ILE A 319 -15.35 23.43 -26.03
C ILE A 319 -14.95 22.03 -26.50
N ASN A 320 -15.13 21.71 -27.79
CA ASN A 320 -14.87 20.41 -28.41
C ASN A 320 -15.73 19.25 -27.85
N LEU A 321 -16.98 19.53 -27.48
CA LEU A 321 -17.97 18.54 -27.07
C LEU A 321 -19.20 18.54 -28.01
N SER A 322 -19.98 17.47 -28.02
CA SER A 322 -21.21 17.36 -28.83
C SER A 322 -22.35 16.71 -28.05
N ILE A 323 -23.61 17.09 -28.39
CA ILE A 323 -24.80 16.49 -27.78
C ILE A 323 -24.91 15.02 -28.23
N GLY A 324 -25.22 14.13 -27.29
CA GLY A 324 -25.36 12.69 -27.54
C GLY A 324 -24.04 11.97 -27.84
N MET A 325 -22.93 12.53 -27.43
CA MET A 325 -21.62 11.90 -27.61
C MET A 325 -21.52 10.64 -26.73
N GLN A 326 -21.11 9.51 -27.34
CA GLN A 326 -20.80 8.31 -26.58
C GLN A 326 -19.44 8.47 -25.90
N LEU A 327 -19.46 8.65 -24.58
CA LEU A 327 -18.26 8.69 -23.76
C LEU A 327 -17.83 7.27 -23.38
N PRO A 328 -16.53 6.94 -23.37
CA PRO A 328 -16.02 5.69 -22.81
C PRO A 328 -16.50 5.49 -21.37
N GLU A 329 -16.75 4.24 -20.97
CA GLU A 329 -17.26 3.93 -19.62
C GLU A 329 -16.30 4.42 -18.51
N ASP A 330 -14.99 4.37 -18.76
CA ASP A 330 -13.98 4.83 -17.81
C ASP A 330 -14.10 6.33 -17.52
N ILE A 331 -14.33 7.15 -18.58
CA ILE A 331 -14.53 8.60 -18.44
C ILE A 331 -15.87 8.90 -17.73
N LYS A 332 -16.93 8.15 -18.04
CA LYS A 332 -18.24 8.31 -17.36
C LYS A 332 -18.14 8.04 -15.86
N ASN A 333 -17.48 6.94 -15.50
CA ASN A 333 -17.29 6.54 -14.10
C ASN A 333 -16.50 7.59 -13.34
N GLU A 334 -15.42 8.13 -13.94
CA GLU A 334 -14.59 9.15 -13.29
C GLU A 334 -15.32 10.49 -13.14
N VAL A 335 -16.08 10.93 -14.17
CA VAL A 335 -16.89 12.16 -14.08
C VAL A 335 -17.98 12.01 -13.03
N THR A 336 -18.70 10.89 -13.00
CA THR A 336 -19.76 10.62 -12.01
C THR A 336 -19.19 10.62 -10.60
N ARG A 337 -18.00 10.05 -10.41
CA ARG A 337 -17.28 10.03 -9.14
C ARG A 337 -16.92 11.45 -8.67
N ARG A 338 -16.41 12.32 -9.56
CA ARG A 338 -16.06 13.69 -9.23
C ARG A 338 -17.29 14.54 -8.89
N LEU A 339 -18.37 14.39 -9.65
CA LEU A 339 -19.63 15.10 -9.38
C LEU A 339 -20.30 14.65 -8.08
N ALA A 340 -20.21 13.37 -7.73
CA ALA A 340 -20.69 12.87 -6.43
C ALA A 340 -19.88 13.43 -5.25
N ALA A 341 -18.59 13.66 -5.43
CA ALA A 341 -17.73 14.26 -4.41
C ALA A 341 -18.05 15.75 -4.17
N GLU A 342 -18.49 16.50 -5.20
CA GLU A 342 -18.89 17.91 -5.08
C GLU A 342 -20.26 18.09 -4.40
N GLN A 343 -21.10 17.05 -4.34
CA GLN A 343 -22.46 17.12 -3.76
C GLN A 343 -22.52 16.86 -2.25
N ILE A 344 -21.39 16.61 -1.57
CA ILE A 344 -21.36 16.48 -0.10
C ILE A 344 -21.30 17.89 0.50
N PRO A 345 -22.40 18.43 1.08
CA PRO A 345 -22.36 19.76 1.68
C PRO A 345 -21.49 19.69 2.94
N ASN A 346 -20.52 20.61 3.03
CA ASN A 346 -19.86 20.95 4.28
C ASN A 346 -20.95 21.26 5.34
N LYS A 347 -21.17 20.34 6.27
CA LYS A 347 -21.86 20.65 7.51
C LYS A 347 -20.82 21.22 8.47
N GLU A 348 -20.53 22.50 8.33
CA GLU A 348 -20.10 23.36 9.41
C GLU A 348 -21.25 24.33 9.72
N GLU A 349 -21.92 24.05 10.81
CA GLU A 349 -22.45 24.99 11.81
C GLU A 349 -22.71 24.23 13.11
#